data_3ea87f3043b8545a702297c3924217b1
#
_entry.id   3ea87f3043b8545a702297c3924217b1
#
_cell.length_a   1.000
_cell.length_b   1.000
_cell.length_c   1.000
_cell.angle_alpha   90.00
_cell.angle_beta   90.00
_cell.angle_gamma   90.00
#
_symmetry.space_group_name_H-M   'P 1'
#
loop_
_entity.id
_entity.type
_entity.pdbx_description
1 polymer ?
#
loop_
_entity_poly.entity_id
_entity_poly.type
_entity_poly.pdbx_seq_one_letter_code
_entity_poly.pdbx_strand_id
1 'polypeptide(L)'
;MSLKSQEDCRLFFEDICTIKELQSLYQRFRVACLLDSGSNYLEVSDTTGASSATISRVNRCLNYGSGYRMALDNLKKAGILNDDESDLEK
;
A
#
# COMPACT_ATOMS: atom_id res chain seq x y z
N MET A 1 -11.93 -16.22 9.42
CA MET A 1 -11.52 -14.89 9.79
C MET A 1 -12.70 -14.08 10.27
N SER A 2 -12.54 -13.32 11.34
CA SER A 2 -13.66 -12.59 11.93
C SER A 2 -13.95 -11.25 11.29
N LEU A 3 -13.02 -10.73 10.49
CA LEU A 3 -13.20 -9.45 9.85
C LEU A 3 -13.97 -9.62 8.55
N LYS A 4 -15.10 -8.94 8.42
CA LYS A 4 -16.01 -9.19 7.31
C LYS A 4 -16.14 -8.04 6.33
N SER A 5 -15.58 -6.88 6.64
CA SER A 5 -15.72 -5.71 5.79
C SER A 5 -14.52 -4.82 5.96
N GLN A 6 -14.43 -3.82 5.09
CA GLN A 6 -13.39 -2.80 5.22
C GLN A 6 -13.53 -2.04 6.53
N GLU A 7 -14.77 -1.79 6.93
CA GLU A 7 -15.01 -1.08 8.18
C GLU A 7 -14.52 -1.90 9.38
N ASP A 8 -14.78 -3.21 9.37
CA ASP A 8 -14.30 -4.08 10.44
C ASP A 8 -12.78 -4.06 10.50
N CYS A 9 -12.13 -4.10 9.35
CA CYS A 9 -10.67 -4.07 9.31
C CYS A 9 -10.15 -2.75 9.85
N ARG A 10 -10.77 -1.64 9.47
CA ARG A 10 -10.35 -0.33 9.94
C ARG A 10 -10.45 -0.24 11.46
N LEU A 11 -11.58 -0.67 12.00
CA LEU A 11 -11.78 -0.63 13.44
C LEU A 11 -10.77 -1.50 14.17
N PHE A 12 -10.51 -2.67 13.63
CA PHE A 12 -9.56 -3.58 14.24
C PHE A 12 -8.16 -2.98 14.29
N PHE A 13 -7.72 -2.41 13.16
CA PHE A 13 -6.40 -1.83 13.10
C PHE A 13 -6.29 -0.57 13.95
N GLU A 14 -7.35 0.20 14.09
CA GLU A 14 -7.33 1.35 14.97
C GLU A 14 -7.15 0.92 16.43
N ASP A 15 -7.66 -0.25 16.78
CA ASP A 15 -7.52 -0.73 18.15
C ASP A 15 -6.13 -1.27 18.44
N ILE A 16 -5.50 -1.93 17.47
CA ILE A 16 -4.22 -2.61 17.74
C ILE A 16 -3.01 -1.78 17.38
N CYS A 17 -3.18 -0.70 16.64
CA CYS A 17 -2.06 0.10 16.18
C CYS A 17 -2.13 1.51 16.75
N THR A 18 -0.95 2.07 17.03
CA THR A 18 -0.87 3.50 17.31
C THR A 18 -1.03 4.27 16.01
N ILE A 19 -1.25 5.58 16.13
CA ILE A 19 -1.33 6.44 14.95
C ILE A 19 -0.05 6.36 14.14
N LYS A 20 1.08 6.33 14.80
CA LYS A 20 2.36 6.22 14.09
C LYS A 20 2.47 4.90 13.33
N GLU A 21 2.01 3.83 13.94
CA GLU A 21 2.05 2.53 13.29
C GLU A 21 1.14 2.50 12.07
N LEU A 22 -0.04 3.09 12.18
CA LEU A 22 -0.95 3.17 11.05
C LEU A 22 -0.35 4.00 9.92
N GLN A 23 0.29 5.11 10.25
CA GLN A 23 0.95 5.94 9.23
C GLN A 23 2.07 5.19 8.55
N SER A 24 2.81 4.40 9.32
CA SER A 24 3.90 3.61 8.76
C SER A 24 3.39 2.54 7.81
N LEU A 25 2.29 1.87 8.18
CA LEU A 25 1.67 0.87 7.32
C LEU A 25 1.13 1.53 6.05
N TYR A 26 0.51 2.68 6.18
CA TYR A 26 0.00 3.41 5.04
C TYR A 26 1.13 3.79 4.08
N GLN A 27 2.24 4.28 4.64
CA GLN A 27 3.38 4.64 3.80
C GLN A 27 3.90 3.45 3.01
N ARG A 28 4.02 2.30 3.68
CA ARG A 28 4.50 1.10 3.01
C ARG A 28 3.55 0.66 1.90
N PHE A 29 2.27 0.76 2.14
CA PHE A 29 1.31 0.38 1.11
C PHE A 29 1.36 1.34 -0.07
N ARG A 30 1.52 2.64 0.18
CA ARG A 30 1.68 3.61 -0.89
C ARG A 30 2.93 3.33 -1.71
N VAL A 31 4.02 2.95 -1.03
CA VAL A 31 5.24 2.56 -1.72
C VAL A 31 4.97 1.39 -2.66
N ALA A 32 4.24 0.39 -2.16
CA ALA A 32 3.92 -0.77 -2.98
C ALA A 32 3.09 -0.38 -4.20
N CYS A 33 2.09 0.48 -4.02
CA CYS A 33 1.25 0.92 -5.11
C CYS A 33 2.06 1.64 -6.19
N LEU A 34 2.95 2.52 -5.78
CA LEU A 34 3.75 3.29 -6.73
C LEU A 34 4.74 2.41 -7.46
N LEU A 35 5.38 1.48 -6.75
CA LEU A 35 6.29 0.55 -7.41
C LEU A 35 5.55 -0.33 -8.41
N ASP A 36 4.37 -0.78 -8.04
CA ASP A 36 3.57 -1.62 -8.93
C ASP A 36 3.14 -0.88 -10.19
N SER A 37 2.96 0.42 -10.09
CA SER A 37 2.56 1.24 -11.24
C SER A 37 3.74 1.68 -12.10
N GLY A 38 4.97 1.33 -11.72
CA GLY A 38 6.13 1.58 -12.54
C GLY A 38 7.00 2.74 -12.12
N SER A 39 6.71 3.37 -10.99
CA SER A 39 7.53 4.48 -10.50
C SER A 39 8.91 3.98 -10.10
N ASN A 40 9.94 4.80 -10.31
CA ASN A 40 11.27 4.43 -9.88
C ASN A 40 11.48 4.81 -8.41
N TYR A 41 12.59 4.35 -7.84
CA TYR A 41 12.84 4.53 -6.41
C TYR A 41 12.92 6.00 -6.01
N LEU A 42 13.49 6.83 -6.84
CA LEU A 42 13.61 8.24 -6.52
C LEU A 42 12.23 8.90 -6.44
N GLU A 43 11.36 8.58 -7.41
CA GLU A 43 10.01 9.12 -7.41
C GLU A 43 9.23 8.65 -6.20
N VAL A 44 9.38 7.38 -5.85
CA VAL A 44 8.69 6.83 -4.69
C VAL A 44 9.16 7.51 -3.42
N SER A 45 10.47 7.70 -3.28
CA SER A 45 11.02 8.36 -2.11
C SER A 45 10.52 9.80 -2.00
N ASP A 46 10.50 10.52 -3.11
CA ASP A 46 10.04 11.91 -3.11
C ASP A 46 8.56 12.02 -2.76
N THR A 47 7.77 11.08 -3.24
CA THR A 47 6.32 11.16 -3.05
C THR A 47 5.90 10.70 -1.66
N THR A 48 6.53 9.67 -1.13
CA THR A 48 6.10 9.06 0.12
C THR A 48 6.96 9.44 1.32
N GLY A 49 8.15 9.94 1.09
CA GLY A 49 9.10 10.21 2.16
C GLY A 49 9.74 8.96 2.73
N ALA A 50 9.53 7.81 2.12
CA ALA A 50 10.10 6.56 2.62
C ALA A 50 11.59 6.51 2.35
N SER A 51 12.34 5.87 3.27
CA SER A 51 13.76 5.66 3.09
C SER A 51 14.00 4.60 2.03
N SER A 52 15.20 4.58 1.47
CA SER A 52 15.54 3.58 0.47
C SER A 52 15.48 2.17 1.06
N ALA A 53 15.79 2.03 2.35
CA ALA A 53 15.68 0.72 2.99
C ALA A 53 14.23 0.24 3.02
N THR A 54 13.31 1.14 3.34
CA THR A 54 11.89 0.80 3.34
C THR A 54 11.41 0.43 1.94
N ILE A 55 11.80 1.21 0.95
CA ILE A 55 11.39 0.96 -0.44
C ILE A 55 11.93 -0.39 -0.91
N SER A 56 13.19 -0.69 -0.60
CA SER A 56 13.77 -1.97 -1.00
C SER A 56 13.05 -3.13 -0.34
N ARG A 57 12.71 -2.99 0.94
CA ARG A 57 11.98 -4.04 1.65
C ARG A 57 10.62 -4.28 1.02
N VAL A 58 9.88 -3.21 0.74
CA VAL A 58 8.57 -3.34 0.12
C VAL A 58 8.70 -3.97 -1.26
N ASN A 59 9.68 -3.54 -2.02
CA ASN A 59 9.89 -4.09 -3.36
C ASN A 59 10.16 -5.58 -3.32
N ARG A 60 10.94 -6.02 -2.34
CA ARG A 60 11.20 -7.45 -2.20
C ARG A 60 9.92 -8.20 -1.88
N CYS A 61 9.11 -7.69 -0.95
CA CYS A 61 7.85 -8.33 -0.60
C CYS A 61 6.89 -8.33 -1.79
N LEU A 62 6.89 -7.27 -2.57
CA LEU A 62 6.03 -7.19 -3.74
C LEU A 62 6.41 -8.24 -4.79
N ASN A 63 7.70 -8.47 -4.98
CA ASN A 63 8.19 -9.39 -6.00
C ASN A 63 8.16 -10.84 -5.56
N TYR A 64 8.40 -11.11 -4.28
CA TYR A 64 8.58 -12.49 -3.81
C TYR A 64 7.55 -12.93 -2.80
N GLY A 65 6.84 -11.99 -2.19
CA GLY A 65 5.75 -12.33 -1.30
C GLY A 65 4.44 -12.40 -2.06
N SER A 66 3.38 -12.79 -1.38
CA SER A 66 2.06 -12.86 -2.02
C SER A 66 1.07 -11.86 -1.47
N GLY A 67 1.32 -11.29 -0.29
CA GLY A 67 0.35 -10.42 0.36
C GLY A 67 0.09 -9.12 -0.38
N TYR A 68 1.14 -8.39 -0.70
CA TYR A 68 0.99 -7.15 -1.43
C TYR A 68 0.37 -7.39 -2.80
N ARG A 69 0.83 -8.42 -3.48
CA ARG A 69 0.34 -8.72 -4.83
C ARG A 69 -1.15 -9.04 -4.81
N MET A 70 -1.57 -9.85 -3.85
CA MET A 70 -2.98 -10.19 -3.71
C MET A 70 -3.81 -8.95 -3.41
N ALA A 71 -3.35 -8.12 -2.48
CA ALA A 71 -4.09 -6.92 -2.10
C ALA A 71 -4.22 -5.96 -3.28
N LEU A 72 -3.13 -5.73 -4.00
CA LEU A 72 -3.16 -4.82 -5.14
C LEU A 72 -4.06 -5.34 -6.25
N ASP A 73 -3.99 -6.64 -6.52
CA ASP A 73 -4.84 -7.22 -7.55
C ASP A 73 -6.31 -7.11 -7.18
N ASN A 74 -6.63 -7.34 -5.92
CA ASN A 74 -8.01 -7.24 -5.47
C ASN A 74 -8.54 -5.81 -5.56
N LEU A 75 -7.69 -4.84 -5.23
CA LEU A 75 -8.09 -3.44 -5.33
C LEU A 75 -8.32 -3.02 -6.77
N LYS A 76 -7.50 -3.51 -7.69
CA LYS A 76 -7.68 -3.22 -9.10
C LYS A 76 -8.97 -3.83 -9.62
N LYS A 77 -9.28 -5.06 -9.22
CA LYS A 77 -10.51 -5.73 -9.64
C LYS A 77 -11.72 -5.00 -9.12
N ALA A 78 -11.62 -4.41 -7.94
CA ALA A 78 -12.73 -3.68 -7.36
C ALA A 78 -12.86 -2.26 -7.93
N GLY A 79 -11.90 -1.84 -8.76
CA GLY A 79 -11.93 -0.50 -9.33
C GLY A 79 -11.45 0.60 -8.40
N ILE A 80 -10.89 0.23 -7.25
CA ILE A 80 -10.40 1.20 -6.30
C ILE A 80 -9.05 1.75 -6.72
N LEU A 81 -8.19 0.86 -7.21
CA LEU A 81 -6.93 1.23 -7.83
C LEU A 81 -7.05 0.94 -9.31
N ASN A 82 -6.69 1.88 -10.13
CA ASN A 82 -6.59 1.55 -11.54
C ASN A 82 -5.35 2.22 -12.11
N ASP A 83 -5.01 1.82 -13.31
CA ASP A 83 -3.78 2.29 -13.92
C ASP A 83 -3.88 3.71 -14.39
N ASP A 84 -5.07 4.23 -14.46
CA ASP A 84 -5.28 5.60 -14.88
C ASP A 84 -5.14 6.51 -13.69
N GLU A 85 -4.00 7.16 -13.60
CA GLU A 85 -3.67 7.99 -12.45
C GLU A 85 -4.64 9.13 -12.24
N SER A 86 -5.27 9.60 -13.28
CA SER A 86 -6.14 10.75 -13.15
C SER A 86 -7.29 10.49 -12.19
N ASP A 87 -7.68 9.25 -12.05
CA ASP A 87 -8.76 8.91 -11.13
C ASP A 87 -8.39 9.14 -9.68
N LEU A 88 -7.12 9.09 -9.38
CA LEU A 88 -6.67 9.20 -8.00
C LEU A 88 -6.62 10.62 -7.52
N GLU A 89 -6.70 11.55 -8.42
CA GLU A 89 -6.58 12.95 -8.06
C GLU A 89 -7.87 13.59 -7.64
N LYS A 90 -8.92 12.86 -7.81
CA LYS A 90 -10.25 13.40 -7.50
C LYS A 90 -10.53 13.46 -6.04
#